data_b232dd829d232ca10824209e2f1b7bcf
#
_entry.id   b232dd829d232ca10824209e2f1b7bcf
#
_cell.length_a   1.000
_cell.length_b   1.000
_cell.length_c   1.000
_cell.angle_alpha   90.00
_cell.angle_beta   90.00
_cell.angle_gamma   90.00
#
_symmetry.space_group_name_H-M   'P 1'
#
loop_
_entity.id
_entity.type
_entity.pdbx_description
1 polymer ?
#
loop_
_entity_poly.entity_id
_entity_poly.type
_entity_poly.pdbx_seq_one_letter_code
_entity_poly.pdbx_strand_id
1 'polypeptide(L)'
;MRFGPNVVEHAPFSISMIGNTATGYVIGLTPEGAAVCHRMFSEDVPEAEVAAVNADLPVHLRRGGFVVEGERADEGSLGKSVEGAEGTESAEGAGGAESAGAENAAVAAFSSPALDSHAPLQSAYLHVTHHCNLNCIGCYSAVDARNARRDLTLDELRGIIDALADAGCQHVVISGGEPFLRDDLADIVAYVRERNIDSVDVLTNGTAVTPEKLAAIAPYVGRVSVSFDGPNAETAPVIRREPLFERLVAAVEMIREAGIAPHIIPTAHAGNIDALGEYAVLADSLGATMNFSLLSAPLENDELAAVIPDDAALARLAQATLALSRDGVPVLSDTPVSTRLTTTCGCGAGCAMVSVSADGEVFPCHMMHDEAFSLGSLLEDPGCLAARRAPAPRVGELAACADCEIRYLCGGGCRARAYFATGDVEARDPYCALMRTFYRLLFEAMLGRN
;
A
#
# COMPACT_ATOMS: atom_id res chain seq x y z
N MET A 1 8.64 -23.57 -23.35
CA MET A 1 8.30 -22.59 -22.31
C MET A 1 6.80 -22.63 -22.05
N ARG A 2 6.38 -22.68 -20.81
CA ARG A 2 4.98 -22.72 -20.41
C ARG A 2 4.76 -21.76 -19.24
N PHE A 3 3.61 -21.11 -19.20
CA PHE A 3 3.29 -20.17 -18.12
C PHE A 3 2.97 -20.87 -16.79
N GLY A 4 3.36 -20.21 -15.70
CA GLY A 4 2.99 -20.60 -14.34
C GLY A 4 1.54 -20.20 -13.98
N PRO A 5 1.02 -20.68 -12.84
CA PRO A 5 -0.38 -20.50 -12.45
C PRO A 5 -0.77 -19.05 -12.14
N ASN A 6 0.20 -18.17 -11.87
CA ASN A 6 -0.05 -16.77 -11.53
C ASN A 6 0.00 -15.83 -12.74
N VAL A 7 0.14 -16.37 -13.97
CA VAL A 7 0.15 -15.57 -15.19
C VAL A 7 -1.28 -15.36 -15.66
N VAL A 8 -1.59 -14.12 -16.03
CA VAL A 8 -2.88 -13.71 -16.56
C VAL A 8 -2.70 -12.98 -17.87
N GLU A 9 -3.62 -13.21 -18.82
CA GLU A 9 -3.74 -12.44 -20.04
C GLU A 9 -4.86 -11.43 -19.90
N HIS A 10 -4.64 -10.19 -20.34
CA HIS A 10 -5.65 -9.15 -20.35
C HIS A 10 -5.36 -8.12 -21.45
N ALA A 11 -6.37 -7.39 -21.88
CA ALA A 11 -6.25 -6.43 -22.97
C ALA A 11 -6.91 -5.09 -22.64
N PRO A 12 -6.38 -4.33 -21.65
CA PRO A 12 -6.94 -3.03 -21.31
C PRO A 12 -6.84 -2.08 -22.50
N PHE A 13 -7.94 -1.43 -22.84
CA PHE A 13 -8.02 -0.48 -23.97
C PHE A 13 -7.49 -1.03 -25.28
N SER A 14 -7.69 -2.33 -25.54
CA SER A 14 -7.22 -3.08 -26.72
C SER A 14 -5.70 -3.25 -26.83
N ILE A 15 -4.96 -3.08 -25.75
CA ILE A 15 -3.52 -3.38 -25.69
C ILE A 15 -3.34 -4.75 -25.07
N SER A 16 -2.86 -5.71 -25.87
CA SER A 16 -2.58 -7.06 -25.37
C SER A 16 -1.44 -7.05 -24.38
N MET A 17 -1.67 -7.64 -23.22
CA MET A 17 -0.71 -7.69 -22.11
C MET A 17 -0.76 -9.05 -21.42
N ILE A 18 0.37 -9.47 -20.88
CA ILE A 18 0.44 -10.54 -19.88
C ILE A 18 0.96 -9.96 -18.57
N GLY A 19 0.44 -10.45 -17.47
CA GLY A 19 0.87 -10.06 -16.15
C GLY A 19 1.13 -11.27 -15.27
N ASN A 20 2.09 -11.16 -14.36
CA ASN A 20 2.30 -12.16 -13.32
C ASN A 20 1.82 -11.58 -11.99
N THR A 21 0.71 -12.11 -11.47
CA THR A 21 0.06 -11.61 -10.25
C THR A 21 0.84 -11.91 -8.96
N ALA A 22 1.83 -12.78 -9.01
CA ALA A 22 2.72 -13.05 -7.87
C ALA A 22 3.88 -12.06 -7.79
N THR A 23 4.42 -11.62 -8.94
CA THR A 23 5.57 -10.71 -8.99
C THR A 23 5.19 -9.27 -9.32
N GLY A 24 3.97 -9.04 -9.79
CA GLY A 24 3.50 -7.73 -10.27
C GLY A 24 4.01 -7.36 -11.68
N TYR A 25 4.89 -8.15 -12.29
CA TYR A 25 5.42 -7.84 -13.63
C TYR A 25 4.33 -7.85 -14.69
N VAL A 26 4.45 -6.92 -15.63
CA VAL A 26 3.56 -6.76 -16.79
C VAL A 26 4.40 -6.61 -18.05
N ILE A 27 3.97 -7.25 -19.14
CA ILE A 27 4.57 -7.14 -20.47
C ILE A 27 3.47 -6.80 -21.48
N GLY A 28 3.63 -5.67 -22.20
CA GLY A 28 2.83 -5.35 -23.38
C GLY A 28 3.28 -6.21 -24.56
N LEU A 29 2.35 -6.69 -25.36
CA LEU A 29 2.61 -7.63 -26.45
C LEU A 29 2.20 -7.04 -27.80
N THR A 30 2.98 -7.33 -28.84
CA THR A 30 2.52 -7.20 -30.23
C THR A 30 1.46 -8.27 -30.53
N PRO A 31 0.67 -8.17 -31.62
CA PRO A 31 -0.28 -9.22 -32.01
C PRO A 31 0.35 -10.60 -32.14
N GLU A 32 1.55 -10.68 -32.72
CA GLU A 32 2.30 -11.93 -32.89
C GLU A 32 2.77 -12.46 -31.53
N GLY A 33 3.26 -11.57 -30.64
CA GLY A 33 3.64 -11.91 -29.27
C GLY A 33 2.47 -12.43 -28.48
N ALA A 34 1.29 -11.81 -28.60
CA ALA A 34 0.07 -12.25 -27.92
C ALA A 34 -0.35 -13.65 -28.40
N ALA A 35 -0.28 -13.94 -29.70
CA ALA A 35 -0.60 -15.26 -30.25
C ALA A 35 0.30 -16.37 -29.71
N VAL A 36 1.61 -16.11 -29.60
CA VAL A 36 2.57 -17.07 -29.05
C VAL A 36 2.37 -17.24 -27.55
N CYS A 37 2.22 -16.14 -26.81
CA CYS A 37 1.96 -16.17 -25.36
C CYS A 37 0.63 -16.85 -25.02
N HIS A 38 -0.40 -16.67 -25.82
CA HIS A 38 -1.69 -17.34 -25.61
C HIS A 38 -1.56 -18.87 -25.61
N ARG A 39 -0.74 -19.42 -26.50
CA ARG A 39 -0.45 -20.88 -26.55
C ARG A 39 0.28 -21.36 -25.29
N MET A 40 1.14 -20.54 -24.68
CA MET A 40 1.90 -20.91 -23.49
C MET A 40 1.05 -21.15 -22.24
N PHE A 41 -0.23 -20.80 -22.25
CA PHE A 41 -1.19 -21.16 -21.18
C PHE A 41 -1.60 -22.64 -21.23
N SER A 42 -1.57 -23.27 -22.40
CA SER A 42 -2.09 -24.62 -22.60
C SER A 42 -1.02 -25.65 -23.02
N GLU A 43 0.07 -25.21 -23.65
CA GLU A 43 1.09 -26.09 -24.20
C GLU A 43 2.51 -25.58 -23.94
N ASP A 44 3.49 -26.49 -24.09
CA ASP A 44 4.90 -26.12 -24.07
C ASP A 44 5.32 -25.59 -25.46
N VAL A 45 5.65 -24.30 -25.53
CA VAL A 45 6.12 -23.64 -26.73
C VAL A 45 7.65 -23.64 -26.76
N PRO A 46 8.31 -24.07 -27.85
CA PRO A 46 9.76 -24.02 -27.98
C PRO A 46 10.29 -22.59 -27.78
N GLU A 47 11.39 -22.43 -27.02
CA GLU A 47 12.00 -21.12 -26.79
C GLU A 47 12.39 -20.40 -28.11
N ALA A 48 12.87 -21.16 -29.09
CA ALA A 48 13.21 -20.59 -30.38
C ALA A 48 12.02 -19.96 -31.11
N GLU A 49 10.80 -20.47 -30.91
CA GLU A 49 9.57 -19.91 -31.46
C GLU A 49 9.19 -18.61 -30.77
N VAL A 50 9.33 -18.55 -29.43
CA VAL A 50 9.11 -17.32 -28.63
C VAL A 50 10.13 -16.25 -29.02
N ALA A 51 11.40 -16.62 -29.15
CA ALA A 51 12.50 -15.74 -29.59
C ALA A 51 12.35 -15.25 -31.03
N ALA A 52 11.71 -16.01 -31.89
CA ALA A 52 11.47 -15.62 -33.29
C ALA A 52 10.50 -14.41 -33.41
N VAL A 53 9.61 -14.23 -32.43
CA VAL A 53 8.71 -13.07 -32.34
C VAL A 53 9.44 -11.83 -31.82
N ASN A 54 10.22 -12.01 -30.77
CA ASN A 54 11.08 -10.99 -30.16
C ASN A 54 12.22 -11.71 -29.44
N ALA A 55 13.47 -11.41 -29.81
CA ALA A 55 14.65 -12.07 -29.26
C ALA A 55 14.81 -11.92 -27.75
N ASP A 56 14.33 -10.82 -27.17
CA ASP A 56 14.40 -10.51 -25.73
C ASP A 56 13.21 -11.06 -24.94
N LEU A 57 12.13 -11.47 -25.60
CA LEU A 57 10.91 -11.92 -24.92
C LEU A 57 11.17 -13.10 -23.97
N PRO A 58 11.93 -14.16 -24.33
CA PRO A 58 12.25 -15.24 -23.40
C PRO A 58 12.95 -14.77 -22.12
N VAL A 59 13.86 -13.78 -22.25
CA VAL A 59 14.58 -13.20 -21.11
C VAL A 59 13.63 -12.44 -20.18
N HIS A 60 12.76 -11.61 -20.76
CA HIS A 60 11.75 -10.88 -19.97
C HIS A 60 10.77 -11.83 -19.28
N LEU A 61 10.35 -12.90 -19.94
CA LEU A 61 9.46 -13.92 -19.37
C LEU A 61 10.09 -14.62 -18.15
N ARG A 62 11.38 -14.99 -18.23
CA ARG A 62 12.09 -15.57 -17.08
C ARG A 62 12.29 -14.56 -15.96
N ARG A 63 12.78 -13.36 -16.30
CA ARG A 63 13.02 -12.30 -15.30
C ARG A 63 11.77 -11.93 -14.53
N GLY A 64 10.62 -11.91 -15.18
CA GLY A 64 9.33 -11.62 -14.55
C GLY A 64 8.67 -12.81 -13.86
N GLY A 65 9.32 -14.00 -13.86
CA GLY A 65 8.79 -15.20 -13.24
C GLY A 65 7.54 -15.76 -13.94
N PHE A 66 7.37 -15.51 -15.24
CA PHE A 66 6.20 -15.95 -16.00
C PHE A 66 6.23 -17.45 -16.32
N VAL A 67 7.42 -18.02 -16.52
CA VAL A 67 7.57 -19.40 -16.97
C VAL A 67 7.96 -20.32 -15.82
N VAL A 68 7.38 -21.52 -15.81
CA VAL A 68 7.85 -22.62 -14.97
C VAL A 68 9.06 -23.27 -15.67
N GLU A 69 10.17 -23.41 -14.95
CA GLU A 69 11.27 -24.26 -15.40
C GLU A 69 10.79 -25.70 -15.27
N GLY A 70 10.56 -26.37 -16.39
CA GLY A 70 10.30 -27.79 -16.40
C GLY A 70 11.46 -28.52 -15.77
N GLU A 71 11.20 -29.44 -14.86
CA GLU A 71 12.18 -30.45 -14.44
C GLU A 71 12.74 -31.08 -15.71
N ARG A 72 13.99 -30.79 -16.04
CA ARG A 72 14.73 -31.65 -16.98
C ARG A 72 14.77 -33.01 -16.32
N ALA A 73 14.13 -33.98 -16.92
CA ALA A 73 14.38 -35.37 -16.65
C ALA A 73 15.85 -35.62 -16.98
N ASP A 74 16.72 -35.45 -16.02
CA ASP A 74 18.09 -35.98 -16.10
C ASP A 74 18.02 -37.46 -15.76
N GLU A 75 17.97 -38.25 -16.82
CA GLU A 75 18.47 -39.61 -16.77
C GLU A 75 20.00 -39.57 -16.64
N GLY A 76 20.45 -39.88 -15.44
CA GLY A 76 21.79 -40.44 -15.21
C GLY A 76 22.94 -39.45 -15.02
N SER A 77 23.27 -39.16 -13.77
CA SER A 77 24.68 -39.32 -13.27
C SER A 77 24.76 -39.22 -11.76
N LEU A 78 25.27 -40.28 -11.16
CA LEU A 78 25.72 -40.37 -9.78
C LEU A 78 26.83 -39.36 -9.45
N GLY A 79 26.70 -38.70 -8.32
CA GLY A 79 27.76 -38.46 -7.36
C GLY A 79 28.94 -37.60 -7.75
N LYS A 80 29.07 -36.43 -7.12
CA LYS A 80 30.28 -36.04 -6.41
C LYS A 80 30.03 -34.75 -5.59
N SER A 81 30.21 -34.90 -4.31
CA SER A 81 30.46 -33.84 -3.34
C SER A 81 31.71 -33.05 -3.73
N VAL A 82 31.63 -31.71 -3.67
CA VAL A 82 32.85 -30.87 -3.58
C VAL A 82 32.61 -29.82 -2.49
N GLU A 83 33.43 -29.97 -1.46
CA GLU A 83 33.65 -28.95 -0.42
C GLU A 83 34.49 -27.78 -1.00
N GLY A 84 34.17 -26.58 -0.52
CA GLY A 84 35.11 -25.52 -0.19
C GLY A 84 35.94 -24.87 -1.28
N ALA A 85 35.78 -23.58 -1.48
CA ALA A 85 36.91 -22.65 -1.69
C ALA A 85 36.48 -21.20 -1.43
N GLU A 86 37.10 -20.61 -0.42
CA GLU A 86 37.25 -19.17 -0.27
C GLU A 86 38.12 -18.59 -1.39
N GLY A 87 37.84 -17.34 -1.78
CA GLY A 87 38.72 -16.65 -2.73
C GLY A 87 38.28 -15.21 -2.96
N THR A 88 38.87 -14.33 -2.15
CA THR A 88 38.92 -12.88 -2.38
C THR A 88 39.71 -12.56 -3.64
N GLU A 89 39.23 -11.64 -4.47
CA GLU A 89 40.11 -10.70 -5.19
C GLU A 89 39.38 -9.40 -5.59
N SER A 90 40.03 -8.34 -5.20
CA SER A 90 39.78 -6.94 -5.48
C SER A 90 40.21 -6.56 -6.90
N ALA A 91 39.43 -5.71 -7.58
CA ALA A 91 39.91 -4.91 -8.69
C ALA A 91 39.41 -3.46 -8.56
N GLU A 92 40.40 -2.58 -8.35
CA GLU A 92 40.27 -1.12 -8.44
C GLU A 92 40.15 -0.67 -9.90
N GLY A 93 39.47 0.46 -10.11
CA GLY A 93 39.66 1.24 -11.34
C GLY A 93 38.59 2.23 -11.73
N ALA A 94 38.79 3.48 -11.32
CA ALA A 94 38.53 4.75 -12.00
C ALA A 94 37.10 5.26 -12.24
N GLY A 95 36.64 6.24 -11.45
CA GLY A 95 36.55 7.65 -11.84
C GLY A 95 35.28 8.06 -12.60
N GLY A 96 34.32 8.67 -11.89
CA GLY A 96 33.22 9.43 -12.44
C GLY A 96 32.33 9.93 -11.32
N ALA A 97 32.57 11.16 -10.85
CA ALA A 97 31.71 11.80 -9.87
C ALA A 97 30.42 12.26 -10.54
N GLU A 98 29.32 11.59 -10.27
CA GLU A 98 27.97 12.11 -10.44
C GLU A 98 27.24 12.07 -9.12
N SER A 99 26.62 13.21 -8.81
CA SER A 99 25.92 13.54 -7.58
C SER A 99 24.96 12.43 -7.16
N ALA A 100 25.23 11.81 -6.02
CA ALA A 100 24.29 10.95 -5.31
C ALA A 100 23.14 11.83 -4.83
N GLY A 101 22.05 11.85 -5.62
CA GLY A 101 20.73 12.20 -5.14
C GLY A 101 20.33 11.18 -4.10
N ALA A 102 19.92 11.66 -2.93
CA ALA A 102 19.38 10.82 -1.86
C ALA A 102 18.28 9.93 -2.45
N GLU A 103 18.57 8.64 -2.58
CA GLU A 103 17.56 7.63 -2.85
C GLU A 103 16.60 7.65 -1.67
N ASN A 104 15.41 8.20 -1.91
CA ASN A 104 14.29 8.12 -0.99
C ASN A 104 14.03 6.65 -0.70
N ALA A 105 14.47 6.22 0.49
CA ALA A 105 14.13 4.93 1.03
C ALA A 105 12.60 4.80 1.10
N ALA A 106 12.10 3.96 0.21
CA ALA A 106 10.92 3.15 0.40
C ALA A 106 9.61 3.87 0.78
N VAL A 107 8.92 4.38 -0.23
CA VAL A 107 7.58 3.84 -0.40
C VAL A 107 7.80 2.39 -0.81
N ALA A 108 7.54 1.45 0.09
CA ALA A 108 7.61 0.03 -0.20
C ALA A 108 6.85 -0.17 -1.52
N ALA A 109 7.57 -0.59 -2.55
CA ALA A 109 6.94 -0.90 -3.81
C ALA A 109 5.80 -1.86 -3.44
N PHE A 110 4.56 -1.50 -3.75
CA PHE A 110 3.45 -2.43 -3.77
C PHE A 110 3.77 -3.45 -4.85
N SER A 111 4.71 -4.35 -4.56
CA SER A 111 4.75 -5.64 -5.23
C SER A 111 3.39 -6.24 -4.93
N SER A 112 2.68 -6.65 -5.97
CA SER A 112 1.37 -7.29 -5.83
C SER A 112 1.43 -8.28 -4.67
N PRO A 113 0.75 -8.04 -3.54
CA PRO A 113 0.86 -8.94 -2.42
C PRO A 113 0.32 -10.28 -2.90
N ALA A 114 1.14 -11.31 -2.81
CA ALA A 114 0.61 -12.65 -2.95
C ALA A 114 -0.54 -12.76 -1.93
N LEU A 115 -1.73 -13.15 -2.39
CA LEU A 115 -2.85 -13.46 -1.49
C LEU A 115 -2.58 -14.81 -0.80
N ASP A 116 -1.35 -15.00 -0.39
CA ASP A 116 -0.88 -16.15 0.36
C ASP A 116 -0.77 -15.75 1.83
N SER A 117 -1.72 -16.23 2.62
CA SER A 117 -1.75 -15.99 4.06
C SER A 117 -0.57 -16.63 4.82
N HIS A 118 0.20 -17.51 4.16
CA HIS A 118 1.40 -18.12 4.73
C HIS A 118 2.69 -17.36 4.38
N ALA A 119 2.63 -16.41 3.45
CA ALA A 119 3.76 -15.53 3.18
C ALA A 119 4.08 -14.65 4.40
N PRO A 120 5.34 -14.20 4.60
CA PRO A 120 5.68 -13.24 5.66
C PRO A 120 4.77 -12.02 5.61
N LEU A 121 4.38 -11.52 6.78
CA LEU A 121 3.61 -10.30 6.90
C LEU A 121 4.47 -9.10 6.47
N GLN A 122 4.02 -8.32 5.49
CA GLN A 122 4.79 -7.18 5.00
C GLN A 122 4.61 -5.95 5.89
N SER A 123 3.37 -5.70 6.36
CA SER A 123 3.07 -4.54 7.18
C SER A 123 1.96 -4.78 8.18
N ALA A 124 2.00 -4.03 9.28
CA ALA A 124 0.92 -3.99 10.26
C ALA A 124 0.62 -2.55 10.68
N TYR A 125 -0.67 -2.20 10.75
CA TYR A 125 -1.11 -1.02 11.50
C TYR A 125 -1.31 -1.44 12.95
N LEU A 126 -0.61 -0.79 13.87
CA LEU A 126 -0.75 -1.01 15.31
C LEU A 126 -1.40 0.21 15.97
N HIS A 127 -2.64 0.07 16.38
CA HIS A 127 -3.35 1.10 17.13
C HIS A 127 -2.94 0.99 18.60
N VAL A 128 -2.15 1.93 19.07
CA VAL A 128 -1.60 1.89 20.44
C VAL A 128 -2.53 2.47 21.49
N THR A 129 -3.54 3.22 21.08
CA THR A 129 -4.53 3.86 21.98
C THR A 129 -5.84 4.12 21.25
N HIS A 130 -6.95 4.11 22.00
CA HIS A 130 -8.23 4.68 21.54
C HIS A 130 -8.33 6.18 21.81
N HIS A 131 -7.54 6.71 22.75
CA HIS A 131 -7.62 8.10 23.17
C HIS A 131 -7.25 9.05 22.03
N CYS A 132 -8.05 10.08 21.82
CA CYS A 132 -7.81 11.12 20.84
C CYS A 132 -8.37 12.44 21.35
N ASN A 133 -7.66 13.51 21.07
CA ASN A 133 -8.07 14.87 21.42
C ASN A 133 -8.86 15.57 20.30
N LEU A 134 -9.15 14.88 19.19
CA LEU A 134 -10.03 15.33 18.10
C LEU A 134 -11.24 14.42 17.94
N ASN A 135 -12.29 14.94 17.30
CA ASN A 135 -13.51 14.22 16.96
C ASN A 135 -13.83 14.38 15.46
N CYS A 136 -12.97 13.79 14.63
CA CYS A 136 -13.09 13.85 13.16
C CYS A 136 -14.30 13.10 12.65
N ILE A 137 -14.97 13.62 11.61
CA ILE A 137 -16.01 12.87 10.90
C ILE A 137 -15.37 11.73 10.12
N GLY A 138 -15.99 10.56 10.10
CA GLY A 138 -15.49 9.40 9.35
C GLY A 138 -14.13 8.87 9.83
N CYS A 139 -13.81 9.08 11.10
CA CYS A 139 -12.59 8.53 11.67
C CYS A 139 -12.66 7.00 11.69
N TYR A 140 -11.72 6.34 10.97
CA TYR A 140 -11.67 4.88 10.88
C TYR A 140 -11.35 4.17 12.21
N SER A 141 -10.76 4.88 13.17
CA SER A 141 -10.47 4.38 14.52
C SER A 141 -11.48 4.87 15.57
N ALA A 142 -12.63 5.43 15.14
CA ALA A 142 -13.65 5.88 16.08
C ALA A 142 -14.33 4.67 16.75
N VAL A 143 -14.40 4.73 18.07
CA VAL A 143 -15.15 3.78 18.89
C VAL A 143 -15.92 4.53 19.95
N ASP A 144 -17.02 3.95 20.40
CA ASP A 144 -17.82 4.53 21.48
C ASP A 144 -16.99 4.68 22.76
N ALA A 145 -17.20 5.82 23.44
CA ALA A 145 -16.51 6.14 24.70
C ALA A 145 -14.97 6.03 24.63
N ARG A 146 -14.36 6.30 23.44
CA ARG A 146 -12.93 6.11 23.14
C ARG A 146 -11.98 6.62 24.23
N ASN A 147 -12.27 7.81 24.80
CA ASN A 147 -11.45 8.45 25.84
C ASN A 147 -11.68 7.90 27.25
N ALA A 148 -12.63 6.99 27.43
CA ALA A 148 -12.88 6.29 28.69
C ALA A 148 -12.41 4.83 28.67
N ARG A 149 -11.91 4.34 27.53
CA ARG A 149 -11.35 2.99 27.40
C ARG A 149 -9.97 2.95 28.03
N ARG A 150 -9.61 1.78 28.55
CA ARG A 150 -8.26 1.50 29.03
C ARG A 150 -7.30 1.37 27.84
N ASP A 151 -6.16 1.99 27.92
CA ASP A 151 -5.05 1.66 27.02
C ASP A 151 -4.41 0.33 27.41
N LEU A 152 -3.90 -0.40 26.43
CA LEU A 152 -3.03 -1.52 26.67
C LEU A 152 -1.74 -1.07 27.37
N THR A 153 -1.29 -1.85 28.32
CA THR A 153 0.01 -1.67 28.98
C THR A 153 1.16 -1.86 27.99
N LEU A 154 2.33 -1.36 28.32
CA LEU A 154 3.53 -1.57 27.50
C LEU A 154 3.84 -3.07 27.34
N ASP A 155 3.63 -3.88 28.37
CA ASP A 155 3.88 -5.33 28.30
C ASP A 155 2.88 -6.06 27.41
N GLU A 156 1.60 -5.66 27.41
CA GLU A 156 0.60 -6.18 26.47
C GLU A 156 0.95 -5.81 25.02
N LEU A 157 1.38 -4.56 24.77
CA LEU A 157 1.85 -4.12 23.46
C LEU A 157 3.12 -4.84 23.01
N ARG A 158 4.05 -5.14 23.93
CA ARG A 158 5.23 -5.94 23.62
C ARG A 158 4.84 -7.36 23.16
N GLY A 159 3.88 -8.00 23.81
CA GLY A 159 3.37 -9.30 23.38
C GLY A 159 2.77 -9.26 21.96
N ILE A 160 2.04 -8.19 21.64
CA ILE A 160 1.50 -7.97 20.29
C ILE A 160 2.64 -7.76 19.28
N ILE A 161 3.64 -6.95 19.60
CA ILE A 161 4.80 -6.70 18.73
C ILE A 161 5.61 -7.98 18.52
N ASP A 162 5.74 -8.82 19.54
CA ASP A 162 6.38 -10.14 19.43
C ASP A 162 5.66 -11.02 18.40
N ALA A 163 4.33 -11.11 18.49
CA ALA A 163 3.53 -11.88 17.55
C ALA A 163 3.63 -11.35 16.11
N LEU A 164 3.67 -10.03 15.92
CA LEU A 164 3.89 -9.42 14.61
C LEU A 164 5.27 -9.75 14.05
N ALA A 165 6.32 -9.67 14.87
CA ALA A 165 7.68 -10.01 14.49
C ALA A 165 7.81 -11.49 14.11
N ASP A 166 7.22 -12.39 14.90
CA ASP A 166 7.20 -13.85 14.66
C ASP A 166 6.43 -14.20 13.38
N ALA A 167 5.43 -13.38 12.99
CA ALA A 167 4.75 -13.48 11.69
C ALA A 167 5.56 -12.91 10.51
N GLY A 168 6.77 -12.42 10.74
CA GLY A 168 7.68 -11.88 9.74
C GLY A 168 7.32 -10.46 9.29
N CYS A 169 6.65 -9.67 10.14
CA CYS A 169 6.30 -8.29 9.85
C CYS A 169 7.55 -7.45 9.58
N GLN A 170 7.56 -6.74 8.45
CA GLN A 170 8.71 -5.93 8.04
C GLN A 170 8.51 -4.44 8.33
N HIS A 171 7.27 -3.98 8.41
CA HIS A 171 6.93 -2.57 8.59
C HIS A 171 5.76 -2.41 9.56
N VAL A 172 5.90 -1.54 10.56
CA VAL A 172 4.82 -1.20 11.48
C VAL A 172 4.46 0.27 11.34
N VAL A 173 3.16 0.53 11.17
CA VAL A 173 2.58 1.88 11.22
C VAL A 173 1.89 2.06 12.57
N ILE A 174 2.47 2.86 13.44
CA ILE A 174 1.87 3.23 14.72
C ILE A 174 0.74 4.23 14.46
N SER A 175 -0.45 3.90 14.94
CA SER A 175 -1.68 4.66 14.76
C SER A 175 -2.60 4.53 15.99
N GLY A 176 -3.89 4.73 15.82
CA GLY A 176 -4.93 4.59 16.84
C GLY A 176 -5.81 5.81 16.91
N GLY A 177 -6.08 6.31 18.11
CA GLY A 177 -6.62 7.63 18.35
C GLY A 177 -5.57 8.68 17.98
N GLU A 178 -4.79 9.13 18.98
CA GLU A 178 -3.62 9.98 18.76
C GLU A 178 -2.41 9.38 19.50
N PRO A 179 -1.43 8.79 18.80
CA PRO A 179 -0.30 8.14 19.44
C PRO A 179 0.53 9.06 20.35
N PHE A 180 0.67 10.33 19.97
CA PHE A 180 1.41 11.31 20.78
C PHE A 180 0.73 11.69 22.10
N LEU A 181 -0.47 11.17 22.41
CA LEU A 181 -1.07 11.28 23.75
C LEU A 181 -0.50 10.24 24.72
N ARG A 182 0.15 9.18 24.25
CA ARG A 182 0.83 8.21 25.11
C ARG A 182 2.16 8.76 25.58
N ASP A 183 2.44 8.56 26.89
CA ASP A 183 3.72 8.97 27.48
C ASP A 183 4.84 7.95 27.17
N ASP A 184 4.49 6.68 26.93
CA ASP A 184 5.38 5.56 26.63
C ASP A 184 5.53 5.28 25.12
N LEU A 185 5.14 6.21 24.23
CA LEU A 185 5.27 6.05 22.79
C LEU A 185 6.71 5.73 22.35
N ALA A 186 7.70 6.35 22.99
CA ALA A 186 9.10 6.11 22.69
C ALA A 186 9.54 4.67 23.02
N ASP A 187 9.04 4.10 24.13
CA ASP A 187 9.35 2.72 24.51
C ASP A 187 8.69 1.72 23.56
N ILE A 188 7.49 2.04 23.06
CA ILE A 188 6.78 1.21 22.07
C ILE A 188 7.56 1.15 20.76
N VAL A 189 7.94 2.30 20.17
CA VAL A 189 8.67 2.33 18.88
C VAL A 189 10.08 1.77 19.00
N ALA A 190 10.74 1.95 20.16
CA ALA A 190 12.03 1.33 20.46
C ALA A 190 11.90 -0.19 20.43
N TYR A 191 10.89 -0.74 21.11
CA TYR A 191 10.67 -2.19 21.17
C TYR A 191 10.37 -2.80 19.80
N VAL A 192 9.60 -2.12 18.92
CA VAL A 192 9.40 -2.58 17.52
C VAL A 192 10.76 -2.77 16.82
N ARG A 193 11.69 -1.83 17.00
CA ARG A 193 13.04 -1.91 16.42
C ARG A 193 13.90 -2.99 17.07
N GLU A 194 13.77 -3.19 18.39
CA GLU A 194 14.46 -4.28 19.12
C GLU A 194 14.06 -5.66 18.60
N ARG A 195 12.81 -5.82 18.12
CA ARG A 195 12.31 -7.07 17.51
C ARG A 195 12.75 -7.25 16.05
N ASN A 196 13.67 -6.41 15.54
CA ASN A 196 14.21 -6.44 14.18
C ASN A 196 13.15 -6.25 13.08
N ILE A 197 12.07 -5.52 13.36
CA ILE A 197 11.15 -5.04 12.34
C ILE A 197 11.85 -3.91 11.60
N ASP A 198 11.92 -3.98 10.27
CA ASP A 198 12.79 -3.16 9.43
C ASP A 198 12.50 -1.66 9.51
N SER A 199 11.22 -1.28 9.65
CA SER A 199 10.79 0.13 9.66
C SER A 199 9.57 0.38 10.54
N VAL A 200 9.54 1.60 11.11
CA VAL A 200 8.42 2.11 11.91
C VAL A 200 8.05 3.51 11.42
N ASP A 201 6.78 3.72 11.12
CA ASP A 201 6.20 5.02 10.83
C ASP A 201 5.15 5.37 11.89
N VAL A 202 4.90 6.66 12.12
CA VAL A 202 3.86 7.13 13.04
C VAL A 202 2.86 8.01 12.28
N LEU A 203 1.56 7.69 12.41
CA LEU A 203 0.47 8.56 11.96
C LEU A 203 0.01 9.44 13.11
N THR A 204 -0.14 10.74 12.88
CA THR A 204 -0.58 11.69 13.89
C THR A 204 -1.55 12.73 13.32
N ASN A 205 -2.41 13.23 14.16
CA ASN A 205 -3.21 14.41 13.86
C ASN A 205 -2.40 15.72 14.01
N GLY A 206 -1.14 15.65 14.45
CA GLY A 206 -0.21 16.76 14.57
C GLY A 206 -0.40 17.65 15.80
N THR A 207 -1.48 17.48 16.57
CA THR A 207 -1.82 18.44 17.63
C THR A 207 -1.13 18.18 18.98
N ALA A 208 -0.60 16.98 19.20
CA ALA A 208 0.07 16.58 20.45
C ALA A 208 1.59 16.41 20.28
N VAL A 209 2.11 16.76 19.11
CA VAL A 209 3.55 16.71 18.79
C VAL A 209 4.31 17.78 19.57
N THR A 210 5.44 17.40 20.18
CA THR A 210 6.38 18.34 20.84
C THR A 210 7.83 17.97 20.49
N PRO A 211 8.77 18.93 20.58
CA PRO A 211 10.19 18.64 20.33
C PRO A 211 10.74 17.51 21.20
N GLU A 212 10.33 17.43 22.48
CA GLU A 212 10.79 16.41 23.43
C GLU A 212 10.32 15.01 23.00
N LYS A 213 9.04 14.88 22.63
CA LYS A 213 8.46 13.61 22.15
C LYS A 213 9.09 13.16 20.86
N LEU A 214 9.34 14.10 19.93
CA LEU A 214 10.02 13.81 18.68
C LEU A 214 11.47 13.37 18.91
N ALA A 215 12.22 14.05 19.76
CA ALA A 215 13.59 13.67 20.10
C ALA A 215 13.68 12.25 20.69
N ALA A 216 12.67 11.86 21.48
CA ALA A 216 12.61 10.52 22.08
C ALA A 216 12.37 9.40 21.05
N ILE A 217 11.58 9.65 19.99
CA ILE A 217 11.27 8.64 18.96
C ILE A 217 12.22 8.68 17.75
N ALA A 218 12.93 9.79 17.53
CA ALA A 218 13.76 10.01 16.34
C ALA A 218 14.77 8.89 16.05
N PRO A 219 15.40 8.21 17.04
CA PRO A 219 16.33 7.11 16.75
C PRO A 219 15.66 5.87 16.13
N TYR A 220 14.35 5.74 16.22
CA TYR A 220 13.61 4.51 15.89
C TYR A 220 12.65 4.66 14.72
N VAL A 221 12.14 5.88 14.47
CA VAL A 221 11.07 6.16 13.52
C VAL A 221 11.63 6.70 12.22
N GLY A 222 11.26 6.10 11.10
CA GLY A 222 11.70 6.53 9.77
C GLY A 222 10.91 7.75 9.26
N ARG A 223 9.60 7.80 9.56
CA ARG A 223 8.70 8.82 9.05
C ARG A 223 7.58 9.12 10.04
N VAL A 224 7.22 10.40 10.13
CA VAL A 224 5.99 10.84 10.83
C VAL A 224 5.06 11.48 9.80
N SER A 225 3.84 10.95 9.72
CA SER A 225 2.83 11.37 8.78
C SER A 225 1.77 12.20 9.48
N VAL A 226 1.61 13.45 9.05
CA VAL A 226 0.64 14.40 9.59
C VAL A 226 -0.54 14.51 8.65
N SER A 227 -1.74 14.37 9.19
CA SER A 227 -2.97 14.50 8.41
C SER A 227 -3.35 15.98 8.25
N PHE A 228 -3.75 16.41 7.04
CA PHE A 228 -4.17 17.78 6.71
C PHE A 228 -5.59 17.82 6.15
N ASP A 229 -6.37 18.86 6.52
CA ASP A 229 -7.69 19.11 5.94
C ASP A 229 -7.66 20.09 4.76
N GLY A 230 -6.72 21.01 4.74
CA GLY A 230 -6.60 22.01 3.70
C GLY A 230 -5.15 22.35 3.34
N PRO A 231 -4.89 22.86 2.12
CA PRO A 231 -3.57 23.31 1.71
C PRO A 231 -3.18 24.70 2.26
N ASN A 232 -4.10 25.42 2.88
CA ASN A 232 -3.91 26.76 3.45
C ASN A 232 -4.89 27.02 4.61
N ALA A 233 -4.71 28.13 5.32
CA ALA A 233 -5.51 28.52 6.50
C ALA A 233 -6.97 28.92 6.16
N GLU A 234 -7.25 29.28 4.91
CA GLU A 234 -8.57 29.67 4.43
C GLU A 234 -9.46 28.47 4.11
N THR A 235 -8.86 27.28 3.96
CA THR A 235 -9.61 26.04 3.66
C THR A 235 -10.45 25.62 4.86
N ALA A 236 -11.76 25.41 4.62
CA ALA A 236 -12.67 24.93 5.67
C ALA A 236 -12.27 23.50 6.13
N PRO A 237 -12.13 23.28 7.46
CA PRO A 237 -11.71 21.98 7.99
C PRO A 237 -12.89 20.99 8.01
N VAL A 238 -13.13 20.29 6.91
CA VAL A 238 -14.28 19.40 6.74
C VAL A 238 -14.17 18.16 7.64
N ILE A 239 -13.02 17.53 7.68
CA ILE A 239 -12.84 16.25 8.40
C ILE A 239 -12.64 16.48 9.91
N ARG A 240 -11.74 17.39 10.29
CA ARG A 240 -11.39 17.65 11.72
C ARG A 240 -12.28 18.66 12.40
N ARG A 241 -13.01 19.51 11.63
CA ARG A 241 -13.92 20.55 12.11
C ARG A 241 -13.25 21.65 12.95
N GLU A 242 -11.94 21.69 12.96
CA GLU A 242 -11.15 22.67 13.70
C GLU A 242 -10.11 23.33 12.79
N PRO A 243 -9.89 24.65 12.90
CA PRO A 243 -8.90 25.37 12.09
C PRO A 243 -7.48 25.11 12.62
N LEU A 244 -6.88 23.99 12.21
CA LEU A 244 -5.60 23.50 12.72
C LEU A 244 -4.41 23.82 11.82
N PHE A 245 -4.59 24.47 10.66
CA PHE A 245 -3.56 24.59 9.62
C PHE A 245 -2.19 25.05 10.14
N GLU A 246 -2.13 26.20 10.85
CA GLU A 246 -0.87 26.74 11.37
C GLU A 246 -0.20 25.78 12.37
N ARG A 247 -0.99 25.09 13.18
CA ARG A 247 -0.49 24.11 14.13
C ARG A 247 0.09 22.87 13.44
N LEU A 248 -0.53 22.44 12.34
CA LEU A 248 -0.05 21.31 11.53
C LEU A 248 1.24 21.66 10.77
N VAL A 249 1.33 22.89 10.25
CA VAL A 249 2.57 23.40 9.65
C VAL A 249 3.70 23.38 10.67
N ALA A 250 3.48 23.94 11.86
CA ALA A 250 4.47 23.92 12.95
C ALA A 250 4.87 22.50 13.36
N ALA A 251 3.91 21.55 13.38
CA ALA A 251 4.20 20.14 13.68
C ALA A 251 5.13 19.52 12.63
N VAL A 252 4.88 19.77 11.33
CA VAL A 252 5.75 19.27 10.23
C VAL A 252 7.15 19.87 10.33
N GLU A 253 7.28 21.16 10.65
CA GLU A 253 8.59 21.80 10.86
C GLU A 253 9.35 21.19 12.04
N MET A 254 8.69 20.95 13.19
CA MET A 254 9.29 20.26 14.35
C MET A 254 9.76 18.84 13.99
N ILE A 255 8.97 18.08 13.21
CA ILE A 255 9.34 16.73 12.75
C ILE A 255 10.63 16.79 11.92
N ARG A 256 10.71 17.72 10.98
CA ARG A 256 11.90 17.93 10.14
C ARG A 256 13.11 18.34 10.99
N GLU A 257 12.93 19.26 11.94
CA GLU A 257 14.00 19.70 12.85
C GLU A 257 14.54 18.57 13.75
N ALA A 258 13.67 17.63 14.11
CA ALA A 258 14.06 16.41 14.83
C ALA A 258 14.84 15.40 13.97
N GLY A 259 15.01 15.66 12.66
CA GLY A 259 15.69 14.77 11.73
C GLY A 259 14.85 13.57 11.27
N ILE A 260 13.53 13.58 11.50
CA ILE A 260 12.60 12.56 11.03
C ILE A 260 12.03 13.01 9.69
N ALA A 261 11.83 12.09 8.73
CA ALA A 261 11.22 12.42 7.46
C ALA A 261 9.75 12.85 7.64
N PRO A 262 9.39 14.10 7.32
CA PRO A 262 8.01 14.53 7.40
C PRO A 262 7.21 14.06 6.19
N HIS A 263 5.96 13.71 6.44
CA HIS A 263 5.02 13.31 5.42
C HIS A 263 3.65 13.92 5.69
N ILE A 264 2.92 14.35 4.68
CA ILE A 264 1.56 14.83 4.84
C ILE A 264 0.57 13.92 4.12
N ILE A 265 -0.56 13.65 4.79
CA ILE A 265 -1.63 12.80 4.24
C ILE A 265 -2.95 13.57 4.30
N PRO A 266 -3.30 14.33 3.25
CA PRO A 266 -4.64 14.88 3.11
C PRO A 266 -5.65 13.78 2.73
N THR A 267 -6.89 13.92 3.22
CA THR A 267 -8.00 13.08 2.77
C THR A 267 -8.68 13.74 1.57
N ALA A 268 -8.63 13.08 0.42
CA ALA A 268 -9.31 13.57 -0.79
C ALA A 268 -10.82 13.32 -0.70
N HIS A 269 -11.62 14.36 -0.88
CA HIS A 269 -13.07 14.35 -0.85
C HIS A 269 -13.63 15.39 -1.86
N ALA A 270 -14.94 15.37 -2.13
CA ALA A 270 -15.56 16.23 -3.15
C ALA A 270 -15.22 17.73 -3.03
N GLY A 271 -14.96 18.20 -1.80
CA GLY A 271 -14.68 19.62 -1.53
C GLY A 271 -13.22 20.05 -1.76
N ASN A 272 -12.26 19.13 -1.97
CA ASN A 272 -10.84 19.49 -2.12
C ASN A 272 -10.14 18.85 -3.33
N ILE A 273 -10.84 18.09 -4.15
CA ILE A 273 -10.26 17.42 -5.34
C ILE A 273 -9.58 18.42 -6.28
N ASP A 274 -10.14 19.60 -6.44
CA ASP A 274 -9.60 20.62 -7.34
C ASP A 274 -8.37 21.36 -6.77
N ALA A 275 -8.05 21.16 -5.48
CA ALA A 275 -6.90 21.76 -4.78
C ALA A 275 -5.69 20.82 -4.63
N LEU A 276 -5.67 19.63 -5.26
CA LEU A 276 -4.58 18.65 -5.10
C LEU A 276 -3.19 19.27 -5.42
N GLY A 277 -3.11 20.13 -6.44
CA GLY A 277 -1.87 20.82 -6.78
C GLY A 277 -1.37 21.77 -5.68
N GLU A 278 -2.27 22.40 -4.93
CA GLU A 278 -1.90 23.29 -3.83
C GLU A 278 -1.29 22.50 -2.66
N TYR A 279 -1.79 21.28 -2.39
CA TYR A 279 -1.16 20.41 -1.40
C TYR A 279 0.24 19.97 -1.81
N ALA A 280 0.50 19.76 -3.11
CA ALA A 280 1.85 19.46 -3.59
C ALA A 280 2.80 20.64 -3.35
N VAL A 281 2.35 21.87 -3.61
CA VAL A 281 3.12 23.08 -3.32
C VAL A 281 3.37 23.23 -1.82
N LEU A 282 2.36 22.94 -0.98
CA LEU A 282 2.52 22.94 0.48
C LEU A 282 3.57 21.93 0.93
N ALA A 283 3.48 20.69 0.46
CA ALA A 283 4.44 19.63 0.80
C ALA A 283 5.87 20.02 0.44
N ASP A 284 6.07 20.52 -0.79
CA ASP A 284 7.38 21.00 -1.25
C ASP A 284 7.90 22.14 -0.35
N SER A 285 7.06 23.10 0.02
CA SER A 285 7.44 24.23 0.88
C SER A 285 7.88 23.80 2.29
N LEU A 286 7.29 22.71 2.79
CA LEU A 286 7.60 22.14 4.09
C LEU A 286 8.76 21.14 4.05
N GLY A 287 9.27 20.80 2.87
CA GLY A 287 10.25 19.74 2.68
C GLY A 287 9.69 18.36 3.07
N ALA A 288 8.39 18.17 2.89
CA ALA A 288 7.67 16.93 3.20
C ALA A 288 7.35 16.13 1.92
N THR A 289 7.31 14.82 2.04
CA THR A 289 6.64 13.98 1.05
C THR A 289 5.13 13.99 1.27
N MET A 290 4.34 13.59 0.28
CA MET A 290 2.90 13.47 0.48
C MET A 290 2.27 12.35 -0.36
N ASN A 291 1.13 11.87 0.11
CA ASN A 291 0.13 11.18 -0.68
C ASN A 291 -1.27 11.52 -0.15
N PHE A 292 -2.29 11.21 -0.92
CA PHE A 292 -3.68 11.38 -0.46
C PHE A 292 -4.25 10.03 -0.06
N SER A 293 -4.98 10.01 1.07
CA SER A 293 -5.97 8.95 1.32
C SER A 293 -7.30 9.33 0.67
N LEU A 294 -8.08 8.34 0.27
CA LEU A 294 -9.41 8.59 -0.25
C LEU A 294 -10.44 8.54 0.87
N LEU A 295 -11.37 9.49 0.87
CA LEU A 295 -12.49 9.45 1.80
C LEU A 295 -13.25 8.12 1.63
N SER A 296 -13.40 7.39 2.73
CA SER A 296 -14.20 6.18 2.80
C SER A 296 -15.27 6.39 3.87
N ALA A 297 -16.53 6.34 3.48
CA ALA A 297 -17.65 6.61 4.37
C ALA A 297 -18.27 5.30 4.85
N PRO A 298 -18.57 5.15 6.15
CA PRO A 298 -19.49 4.14 6.65
C PRO A 298 -20.90 4.36 6.07
N LEU A 299 -21.68 3.29 5.92
CA LEU A 299 -23.03 3.28 5.35
C LEU A 299 -24.02 4.28 5.99
N GLU A 300 -23.84 4.61 7.26
CA GLU A 300 -24.80 5.38 8.06
C GLU A 300 -24.36 6.81 8.37
N ASN A 301 -23.35 7.34 7.67
CA ASN A 301 -22.84 8.67 7.94
C ASN A 301 -23.30 9.69 6.90
N ASP A 302 -24.42 10.35 7.16
CA ASP A 302 -25.01 11.38 6.28
C ASP A 302 -24.09 12.59 6.06
N GLU A 303 -23.27 12.97 7.05
CA GLU A 303 -22.34 14.09 6.90
C GLU A 303 -21.22 13.79 5.93
N LEU A 304 -20.71 12.55 5.92
CA LEU A 304 -19.73 12.10 4.93
C LEU A 304 -20.37 11.93 3.55
N ALA A 305 -21.61 11.48 3.47
CA ALA A 305 -22.31 11.34 2.20
C ALA A 305 -22.33 12.66 1.39
N ALA A 306 -22.39 13.80 2.08
CA ALA A 306 -22.38 15.13 1.44
C ALA A 306 -21.04 15.49 0.77
N VAL A 307 -19.93 14.83 1.14
CA VAL A 307 -18.57 15.10 0.64
C VAL A 307 -17.96 13.91 -0.09
N ILE A 308 -18.70 12.84 -0.31
CA ILE A 308 -18.28 11.73 -1.18
C ILE A 308 -18.20 12.23 -2.62
N PRO A 309 -17.09 11.98 -3.35
CA PRO A 309 -16.98 12.37 -4.74
C PRO A 309 -17.95 11.59 -5.64
N ASP A 310 -18.64 12.29 -6.52
CA ASP A 310 -19.39 11.71 -7.63
C ASP A 310 -18.44 11.27 -8.77
N ASP A 311 -18.98 10.60 -9.80
CA ASP A 311 -18.20 10.11 -10.93
C ASP A 311 -17.46 11.24 -11.68
N ALA A 312 -18.03 12.44 -11.76
CA ALA A 312 -17.41 13.59 -12.39
C ALA A 312 -16.23 14.11 -11.55
N ALA A 313 -16.38 14.19 -10.24
CA ALA A 313 -15.32 14.53 -9.30
C ALA A 313 -14.20 13.46 -9.33
N LEU A 314 -14.55 12.18 -9.38
CA LEU A 314 -13.58 11.07 -9.50
C LEU A 314 -12.81 11.12 -10.83
N ALA A 315 -13.44 11.56 -11.92
CA ALA A 315 -12.75 11.76 -13.19
C ALA A 315 -11.75 12.94 -13.12
N ARG A 316 -12.10 14.05 -12.45
CA ARG A 316 -11.16 15.16 -12.20
C ARG A 316 -10.03 14.73 -11.28
N LEU A 317 -10.32 13.94 -10.23
CA LEU A 317 -9.31 13.37 -9.35
C LEU A 317 -8.31 12.49 -10.13
N ALA A 318 -8.80 11.66 -11.08
CA ALA A 318 -7.93 10.86 -11.93
C ALA A 318 -6.98 11.72 -12.78
N GLN A 319 -7.47 12.83 -13.36
CA GLN A 319 -6.66 13.77 -14.13
C GLN A 319 -5.60 14.44 -13.25
N ALA A 320 -6.00 14.96 -12.09
CA ALA A 320 -5.10 15.60 -11.14
C ALA A 320 -4.03 14.62 -10.62
N THR A 321 -4.43 13.39 -10.31
CA THR A 321 -3.51 12.32 -9.86
C THR A 321 -2.49 11.99 -10.95
N LEU A 322 -2.90 11.86 -12.20
CA LEU A 322 -1.98 11.60 -13.30
C LEU A 322 -1.01 12.77 -13.52
N ALA A 323 -1.50 14.01 -13.43
CA ALA A 323 -0.68 15.21 -13.58
C ALA A 323 0.37 15.37 -12.45
N LEU A 324 0.05 14.92 -11.23
CA LEU A 324 0.94 14.94 -10.08
C LEU A 324 1.86 13.70 -10.01
N SER A 325 1.51 12.63 -10.72
CA SER A 325 2.29 11.39 -10.71
C SER A 325 3.61 11.61 -11.43
N ARG A 326 4.72 11.46 -10.72
CA ARG A 326 6.09 11.55 -11.25
C ARG A 326 6.88 10.38 -10.72
N ASP A 327 7.73 9.81 -11.54
CA ASP A 327 8.72 8.79 -11.16
C ASP A 327 8.15 7.54 -10.44
N GLY A 328 6.87 7.24 -10.68
CA GLY A 328 6.20 6.09 -10.08
C GLY A 328 5.85 6.23 -8.59
N VAL A 329 5.97 7.44 -8.03
CA VAL A 329 5.55 7.72 -6.64
C VAL A 329 4.02 7.70 -6.57
N PRO A 330 3.40 6.90 -5.67
CA PRO A 330 1.96 6.88 -5.50
C PRO A 330 1.44 8.23 -4.98
N VAL A 331 0.51 8.83 -5.70
CA VAL A 331 -0.20 10.05 -5.26
C VAL A 331 -1.36 9.70 -4.33
N LEU A 332 -1.95 8.53 -4.51
CA LEU A 332 -3.05 8.01 -3.68
C LEU A 332 -2.59 6.75 -2.95
N SER A 333 -2.77 6.69 -1.62
CA SER A 333 -2.36 5.54 -0.80
C SER A 333 -3.30 4.35 -0.87
N ASP A 334 -4.61 4.58 -1.06
CA ASP A 334 -5.65 3.57 -0.88
C ASP A 334 -6.16 3.00 -2.22
N THR A 335 -5.38 3.15 -3.27
CA THR A 335 -5.72 2.68 -4.61
C THR A 335 -4.48 2.12 -5.32
N PRO A 336 -4.69 1.22 -6.29
CA PRO A 336 -3.60 0.73 -7.14
C PRO A 336 -3.22 1.72 -8.26
N VAL A 337 -3.77 2.94 -8.30
CA VAL A 337 -3.45 3.90 -9.36
C VAL A 337 -1.99 4.35 -9.27
N SER A 338 -1.23 4.01 -10.30
CA SER A 338 0.18 4.32 -10.43
C SER A 338 0.55 4.44 -11.91
N THR A 339 1.48 5.32 -12.23
CA THR A 339 2.09 5.38 -13.57
C THR A 339 3.01 4.18 -13.83
N ARG A 340 3.43 3.48 -12.78
CA ARG A 340 4.10 2.20 -12.88
C ARG A 340 3.04 1.11 -13.00
N LEU A 341 2.91 0.51 -14.19
CA LEU A 341 1.99 -0.59 -14.38
C LEU A 341 2.44 -1.83 -13.60
N THR A 342 1.55 -2.35 -12.78
CA THR A 342 1.74 -3.61 -12.06
C THR A 342 0.49 -4.47 -12.19
N THR A 343 0.67 -5.78 -12.25
CA THR A 343 -0.45 -6.73 -12.24
C THR A 343 -0.71 -7.21 -10.83
N THR A 344 -1.97 -7.25 -10.45
CA THR A 344 -2.39 -7.71 -9.11
C THR A 344 -3.62 -8.63 -9.21
N CYS A 345 -3.73 -9.56 -8.27
CA CYS A 345 -4.92 -10.42 -8.13
C CYS A 345 -5.88 -9.94 -7.03
N GLY A 346 -5.54 -8.87 -6.31
CA GLY A 346 -6.40 -8.34 -5.24
C GLY A 346 -5.70 -7.42 -4.27
N CYS A 347 -6.42 -7.05 -3.21
CA CYS A 347 -5.91 -6.26 -2.10
C CYS A 347 -5.08 -7.14 -1.15
N GLY A 348 -3.99 -6.59 -0.58
CA GLY A 348 -3.14 -7.28 0.40
C GLY A 348 -3.72 -7.41 1.82
N ALA A 349 -4.91 -6.84 2.05
CA ALA A 349 -5.60 -6.90 3.34
C ALA A 349 -5.79 -8.36 3.81
N GLY A 350 -5.47 -8.64 5.07
CA GLY A 350 -5.57 -9.96 5.67
C GLY A 350 -4.52 -10.98 5.21
N CYS A 351 -3.66 -10.63 4.25
CA CYS A 351 -2.58 -11.50 3.79
C CYS A 351 -1.21 -10.83 3.98
N ALA A 352 -0.90 -9.83 3.16
CA ALA A 352 0.35 -9.10 3.25
C ALA A 352 0.33 -8.01 4.33
N MET A 353 -0.84 -7.56 4.74
CA MET A 353 -1.05 -6.57 5.80
C MET A 353 -2.16 -6.97 6.74
N VAL A 354 -2.04 -6.51 7.98
CA VAL A 354 -3.09 -6.58 9.01
C VAL A 354 -3.19 -5.26 9.76
N SER A 355 -4.23 -5.11 10.56
CA SER A 355 -4.33 -4.05 11.55
C SER A 355 -4.67 -4.65 12.91
N VAL A 356 -4.02 -4.16 13.96
CA VAL A 356 -4.31 -4.55 15.34
C VAL A 356 -4.95 -3.35 16.03
N SER A 357 -6.14 -3.52 16.59
CA SER A 357 -6.83 -2.47 17.32
C SER A 357 -6.15 -2.18 18.66
N ALA A 358 -6.51 -1.08 19.29
CA ALA A 358 -6.04 -0.73 20.64
C ALA A 358 -6.59 -1.64 21.75
N ASP A 359 -7.43 -2.60 21.41
CA ASP A 359 -7.90 -3.70 22.29
C ASP A 359 -7.15 -5.02 22.01
N GLY A 360 -6.22 -5.05 21.04
CA GLY A 360 -5.45 -6.25 20.66
C GLY A 360 -6.13 -7.16 19.64
N GLU A 361 -7.29 -6.77 19.11
CA GLU A 361 -8.03 -7.49 18.08
C GLU A 361 -7.39 -7.29 16.70
N VAL A 362 -7.28 -8.35 15.91
CA VAL A 362 -6.67 -8.35 14.58
C VAL A 362 -7.72 -8.26 13.50
N PHE A 363 -7.48 -7.38 12.53
CA PHE A 363 -8.33 -7.15 11.36
C PHE A 363 -7.53 -7.21 10.05
N PRO A 364 -8.17 -7.45 8.90
CA PRO A 364 -7.48 -7.49 7.59
C PRO A 364 -6.76 -6.19 7.23
N CYS A 365 -7.33 -5.02 7.58
CA CYS A 365 -6.69 -3.72 7.40
C CYS A 365 -7.29 -2.68 8.36
N HIS A 366 -6.63 -1.51 8.46
CA HIS A 366 -7.04 -0.42 9.35
C HIS A 366 -8.43 0.18 9.04
N MET A 367 -8.94 -0.04 7.81
CA MET A 367 -10.29 0.39 7.42
C MET A 367 -11.38 -0.64 7.76
N MET A 368 -11.05 -1.83 8.22
CA MET A 368 -12.00 -2.95 8.38
C MET A 368 -12.08 -3.41 9.85
N HIS A 369 -12.12 -2.43 10.77
CA HIS A 369 -12.30 -2.70 12.20
C HIS A 369 -13.80 -2.91 12.51
N ASP A 370 -14.34 -4.01 12.00
CA ASP A 370 -15.70 -4.46 12.21
C ASP A 370 -15.65 -5.93 12.64
N GLU A 371 -16.48 -6.32 13.60
CA GLU A 371 -16.52 -7.67 14.18
C GLU A 371 -16.63 -8.78 13.10
N ALA A 372 -17.33 -8.47 12.01
CA ALA A 372 -17.47 -9.38 10.86
C ALA A 372 -16.12 -9.77 10.21
N PHE A 373 -15.08 -8.97 10.40
CA PHE A 373 -13.75 -9.18 9.83
C PHE A 373 -12.68 -9.53 10.86
N SER A 374 -13.07 -9.75 12.12
CA SER A 374 -12.11 -10.16 13.15
C SER A 374 -11.38 -11.44 12.74
N LEU A 375 -10.08 -11.43 12.95
CA LEU A 375 -9.19 -12.58 12.77
C LEU A 375 -8.78 -13.20 14.12
N GLY A 376 -9.27 -12.65 15.24
CA GLY A 376 -8.97 -13.02 16.61
C GLY A 376 -8.19 -11.96 17.38
N SER A 377 -7.89 -12.23 18.64
CA SER A 377 -7.20 -11.32 19.56
C SER A 377 -5.79 -11.83 19.89
N LEU A 378 -4.77 -10.98 19.71
CA LEU A 378 -3.39 -11.31 20.08
C LEU A 378 -3.15 -11.36 21.59
N LEU A 379 -4.08 -10.82 22.38
CA LEU A 379 -4.03 -10.93 23.85
C LEU A 379 -4.50 -12.31 24.33
N GLU A 380 -5.40 -12.95 23.58
CA GLU A 380 -5.96 -14.24 23.90
C GLU A 380 -5.21 -15.39 23.21
N ASP A 381 -4.92 -15.21 21.92
CA ASP A 381 -4.21 -16.17 21.08
C ASP A 381 -3.16 -15.47 20.19
N PRO A 382 -1.89 -15.40 20.60
CA PRO A 382 -0.80 -14.89 19.78
C PRO A 382 -0.66 -15.56 18.41
N GLY A 383 -1.18 -16.80 18.27
CA GLY A 383 -1.14 -17.58 17.03
C GLY A 383 -2.24 -17.21 16.02
N CYS A 384 -3.19 -16.33 16.36
CA CYS A 384 -4.32 -15.98 15.48
C CYS A 384 -3.87 -15.41 14.12
N LEU A 385 -2.67 -14.83 14.03
CA LEU A 385 -2.09 -14.37 12.75
C LEU A 385 -1.89 -15.51 11.73
N ALA A 386 -1.82 -16.77 12.15
CA ALA A 386 -1.76 -17.92 11.24
C ALA A 386 -3.10 -18.14 10.50
N ALA A 387 -4.20 -17.62 11.03
CA ALA A 387 -5.53 -17.66 10.40
C ALA A 387 -5.81 -16.50 9.43
N ARG A 388 -4.79 -15.71 9.10
CA ARG A 388 -4.91 -14.59 8.15
C ARG A 388 -5.56 -15.04 6.84
N ARG A 389 -6.46 -14.23 6.34
CA ARG A 389 -7.14 -14.47 5.06
C ARG A 389 -7.58 -13.16 4.42
N ALA A 390 -7.60 -13.13 3.10
CA ALA A 390 -8.18 -12.00 2.37
C ALA A 390 -9.67 -11.85 2.70
N PRO A 391 -10.19 -10.62 2.80
CA PRO A 391 -11.60 -10.37 3.07
C PRO A 391 -12.51 -10.69 1.87
N ALA A 392 -11.94 -10.84 0.67
CA ALA A 392 -12.65 -11.13 -0.57
C ALA A 392 -11.84 -12.08 -1.46
N PRO A 393 -12.47 -12.78 -2.40
CA PRO A 393 -11.79 -13.63 -3.38
C PRO A 393 -10.88 -12.82 -4.31
N ARG A 394 -10.09 -13.53 -5.12
CA ARG A 394 -9.20 -12.91 -6.12
C ARG A 394 -10.03 -12.15 -7.16
N VAL A 395 -9.49 -11.08 -7.72
CA VAL A 395 -10.20 -10.23 -8.69
C VAL A 395 -10.73 -10.99 -9.91
N GLY A 396 -10.07 -12.07 -10.31
CA GLY A 396 -10.55 -12.94 -11.39
C GLY A 396 -11.84 -13.70 -11.07
N GLU A 397 -12.16 -13.86 -9.78
CA GLU A 397 -13.33 -14.57 -9.26
C GLU A 397 -14.45 -13.59 -8.85
N LEU A 398 -14.15 -12.29 -8.70
CA LEU A 398 -15.14 -11.26 -8.37
C LEU A 398 -16.11 -11.03 -9.53
N ALA A 399 -17.37 -11.43 -9.36
CA ALA A 399 -18.43 -11.24 -10.36
C ALA A 399 -18.58 -9.75 -10.76
N ALA A 400 -18.46 -8.84 -9.80
CA ALA A 400 -18.51 -7.40 -10.02
C ALA A 400 -17.41 -6.85 -10.95
N CYS A 401 -16.32 -7.62 -11.16
CA CYS A 401 -15.17 -7.27 -11.98
C CYS A 401 -15.01 -8.15 -13.24
N ALA A 402 -15.94 -9.09 -13.52
CA ALA A 402 -15.82 -10.08 -14.58
C ALA A 402 -15.55 -9.46 -15.97
N ASP A 403 -16.29 -8.40 -16.31
CA ASP A 403 -16.18 -7.72 -17.60
C ASP A 403 -15.26 -6.48 -17.58
N CYS A 404 -14.47 -6.29 -16.51
CA CYS A 404 -13.61 -5.12 -16.37
C CYS A 404 -12.26 -5.35 -17.03
N GLU A 405 -11.94 -4.57 -18.06
CA GLU A 405 -10.68 -4.66 -18.80
C GLU A 405 -9.43 -4.32 -17.97
N ILE A 406 -9.57 -3.49 -16.90
CA ILE A 406 -8.47 -3.11 -16.01
C ILE A 406 -8.42 -3.93 -14.73
N ARG A 407 -9.19 -5.03 -14.61
CA ARG A 407 -9.33 -5.77 -13.34
C ARG A 407 -8.00 -6.20 -12.74
N TYR A 408 -7.05 -6.64 -13.55
CA TYR A 408 -5.73 -7.07 -13.10
C TYR A 408 -4.72 -5.93 -12.89
N LEU A 409 -5.03 -4.71 -13.29
CA LEU A 409 -4.30 -3.49 -12.93
C LEU A 409 -4.86 -2.87 -11.66
N CYS A 410 -6.19 -2.99 -11.46
CA CYS A 410 -6.92 -2.43 -10.33
C CYS A 410 -7.01 -3.38 -9.12
N GLY A 411 -6.99 -4.70 -9.33
CA GLY A 411 -7.14 -5.68 -8.25
C GLY A 411 -8.51 -5.69 -7.57
N GLY A 412 -9.55 -5.08 -8.19
CA GLY A 412 -10.88 -4.99 -7.63
C GLY A 412 -11.14 -3.75 -6.77
N GLY A 413 -10.16 -2.86 -6.59
CA GLY A 413 -10.27 -1.66 -5.75
C GLY A 413 -10.23 -1.96 -4.24
N CYS A 414 -10.72 -1.03 -3.42
CA CYS A 414 -10.74 -1.17 -1.96
C CYS A 414 -11.96 -1.96 -1.49
N ARG A 415 -11.72 -3.07 -0.80
CA ARG A 415 -12.78 -3.93 -0.26
C ARG A 415 -13.52 -3.28 0.92
N ALA A 416 -12.82 -2.45 1.71
CA ALA A 416 -13.47 -1.68 2.78
C ALA A 416 -14.48 -0.67 2.21
N ARG A 417 -14.12 0.07 1.14
CA ARG A 417 -15.07 0.98 0.49
C ARG A 417 -16.27 0.26 -0.13
N ALA A 418 -16.04 -0.90 -0.75
CA ALA A 418 -17.14 -1.72 -1.25
C ALA A 418 -18.10 -2.10 -0.13
N TYR A 419 -17.57 -2.60 0.99
CA TYR A 419 -18.35 -2.96 2.18
C TYR A 419 -19.10 -1.75 2.77
N PHE A 420 -18.43 -0.62 2.98
CA PHE A 420 -19.06 0.58 3.53
C PHE A 420 -20.19 1.13 2.64
N ALA A 421 -20.05 0.99 1.33
CA ALA A 421 -21.06 1.48 0.40
C ALA A 421 -22.25 0.53 0.19
N THR A 422 -22.09 -0.78 0.43
CA THR A 422 -23.08 -1.79 0.01
C THR A 422 -23.39 -2.84 1.07
N GLY A 423 -22.57 -2.98 2.12
CA GLY A 423 -22.62 -4.10 3.05
C GLY A 423 -21.98 -5.39 2.51
N ASP A 424 -21.39 -5.34 1.31
CA ASP A 424 -20.80 -6.51 0.63
C ASP A 424 -19.37 -6.24 0.17
N VAL A 425 -18.42 -7.03 0.65
CA VAL A 425 -17.00 -6.92 0.27
C VAL A 425 -16.73 -7.33 -1.19
N GLU A 426 -17.62 -8.12 -1.81
CA GLU A 426 -17.48 -8.55 -3.21
C GLU A 426 -18.10 -7.57 -4.20
N ALA A 427 -18.83 -6.59 -3.71
CA ALA A 427 -19.41 -5.55 -4.52
C ALA A 427 -18.34 -4.70 -5.23
N ARG A 428 -18.77 -3.93 -6.23
CA ARG A 428 -17.92 -2.98 -6.93
C ARG A 428 -17.49 -1.85 -5.98
N ASP A 429 -16.21 -1.52 -5.98
CA ASP A 429 -15.70 -0.31 -5.30
C ASP A 429 -16.44 0.92 -5.87
N PRO A 430 -17.06 1.78 -5.04
CA PRO A 430 -17.74 2.99 -5.50
C PRO A 430 -16.84 3.96 -6.28
N TYR A 431 -15.50 3.84 -6.11
CA TYR A 431 -14.54 4.68 -6.83
C TYR A 431 -13.98 4.04 -8.11
N CYS A 432 -14.67 3.08 -8.69
CA CYS A 432 -14.29 2.47 -9.98
C CYS A 432 -14.12 3.48 -11.11
N ALA A 433 -14.88 4.59 -11.11
CA ALA A 433 -14.73 5.66 -12.11
C ALA A 433 -13.33 6.29 -12.06
N LEU A 434 -12.75 6.50 -10.86
CA LEU A 434 -11.38 6.98 -10.68
C LEU A 434 -10.37 6.05 -11.38
N MET A 435 -10.38 4.74 -11.04
CA MET A 435 -9.42 3.78 -11.58
C MET A 435 -9.54 3.65 -13.10
N ARG A 436 -10.75 3.52 -13.62
CA ARG A 436 -10.98 3.39 -15.06
C ARG A 436 -10.53 4.64 -15.82
N THR A 437 -10.83 5.83 -15.31
CA THR A 437 -10.43 7.09 -15.94
C THR A 437 -8.91 7.25 -15.88
N PHE A 438 -8.28 6.98 -14.73
CA PHE A 438 -6.82 7.08 -14.59
C PHE A 438 -6.09 6.19 -15.59
N TYR A 439 -6.41 4.90 -15.63
CA TYR A 439 -5.74 3.97 -16.54
C TYR A 439 -6.02 4.29 -18.00
N ARG A 440 -7.23 4.73 -18.35
CA ARG A 440 -7.53 5.17 -19.72
C ARG A 440 -6.63 6.34 -20.12
N LEU A 441 -6.54 7.38 -19.30
CA LEU A 441 -5.69 8.55 -19.56
C LEU A 441 -4.21 8.17 -19.62
N LEU A 442 -3.74 7.29 -18.74
CA LEU A 442 -2.37 6.79 -18.74
C LEU A 442 -2.04 6.08 -20.05
N PHE A 443 -2.90 5.17 -20.53
CA PHE A 443 -2.69 4.47 -21.79
C PHE A 443 -2.80 5.40 -23.02
N GLU A 444 -3.72 6.37 -23.00
CA GLU A 444 -3.81 7.40 -24.05
C GLU A 444 -2.51 8.21 -24.13
N ALA A 445 -1.95 8.63 -22.98
CA ALA A 445 -0.67 9.33 -22.93
C ALA A 445 0.50 8.47 -23.43
N MET A 446 0.57 7.20 -23.03
CA MET A 446 1.60 6.24 -23.49
C MET A 446 1.55 6.00 -25.01
N LEU A 447 0.36 6.06 -25.62
CA LEU A 447 0.16 5.86 -27.06
C LEU A 447 0.30 7.16 -27.87
N GLY A 448 0.59 8.30 -27.24
CA GLY A 448 0.67 9.60 -27.91
C GLY A 448 -0.67 10.05 -28.53
N ARG A 449 -1.80 9.66 -27.92
CA ARG A 449 -3.17 9.98 -28.37
C ARG A 449 -3.77 11.16 -27.61
N ASN A 450 -2.96 12.08 -27.11
CA ASN A 450 -3.41 13.33 -26.44
C ASN A 450 -3.84 14.38 -27.45
#